data_9c0e683d3155e0d9510be5c1210cc252
#
_entry.id   9c0e683d3155e0d9510be5c1210cc252
#
_cell.length_a   1.000
_cell.length_b   1.000
_cell.length_c   1.000
_cell.angle_alpha   90.00
_cell.angle_beta   90.00
_cell.angle_gamma   90.00
#
_symmetry.space_group_name_H-M   'P 1'
#
loop_
_entity.id
_entity.type
_entity.pdbx_description
1 polymer ?
#
loop_
_entity_poly.entity_id
_entity_poly.type
_entity_poly.pdbx_seq_one_letter_code
_entity_poly.pdbx_strand_id
1 'polypeptide(L)'
;ASSFFLPRIVAISQALEWCYSGRVFDAQEALRGRLVSKVVNADVLLSEAHKLAVEIRDNTAPVSIALIRQMMWRGLGMDHPMEAHKVDSRGIYSRGQSGDVKEGVVAFLEKRPANFPNKVSTDMPRYFPWWDERKYS
;
A
#
# COMPACT_ATOMS: atom_id res chain seq x y z
N ALA A 1 4.29 15.68 -9.10
CA ALA A 1 3.15 14.98 -8.46
C ALA A 1 3.08 15.21 -6.95
N SER A 2 3.99 15.99 -6.35
CA SER A 2 3.95 16.32 -4.91
C SER A 2 2.67 17.05 -4.51
N SER A 3 2.16 17.95 -5.34
CA SER A 3 0.88 18.65 -5.12
C SER A 3 -0.33 17.71 -5.00
N PHE A 4 -0.26 16.52 -5.57
CA PHE A 4 -1.29 15.49 -5.43
C PHE A 4 -1.07 14.63 -4.18
N PHE A 5 0.13 14.14 -3.96
CA PHE A 5 0.41 13.17 -2.88
C PHE A 5 0.60 13.83 -1.51
N LEU A 6 1.35 14.93 -1.46
CA LEU A 6 1.73 15.53 -0.17
C LEU A 6 0.52 15.87 0.71
N PRO A 7 -0.51 16.62 0.25
CA PRO A 7 -1.65 16.95 1.11
C PRO A 7 -2.50 15.74 1.51
N ARG A 8 -2.41 14.63 0.78
CA ARG A 8 -3.10 13.39 1.12
C ARG A 8 -2.37 12.56 2.17
N ILE A 9 -1.07 12.78 2.32
CA ILE A 9 -0.24 12.10 3.33
C ILE A 9 -0.21 12.89 4.63
N VAL A 10 0.08 14.22 4.56
CA VAL A 10 0.34 15.06 5.75
C VAL A 10 -0.81 16.02 6.11
N ALA A 11 -1.92 15.95 5.44
CA ALA A 11 -3.02 16.91 5.43
C ALA A 11 -2.66 18.26 4.77
N ILE A 12 -3.71 18.99 4.33
CA ILE A 12 -3.52 20.19 3.52
C ILE A 12 -2.82 21.32 4.29
N SER A 13 -3.12 21.52 5.56
CA SER A 13 -2.53 22.57 6.38
C SER A 13 -1.02 22.40 6.53
N GLN A 14 -0.57 21.20 6.85
CA GLN A 14 0.86 20.90 6.98
C GLN A 14 1.59 20.99 5.63
N ALA A 15 0.95 20.53 4.56
CA ALA A 15 1.51 20.64 3.22
C ALA A 15 1.72 22.12 2.81
N LEU A 16 0.72 22.97 3.07
CA LEU A 16 0.80 24.40 2.77
C LEU A 16 1.86 25.11 3.62
N GLU A 17 1.94 24.82 4.92
CA GLU A 17 2.97 25.37 5.79
C GLU A 17 4.38 25.11 5.26
N TRP A 18 4.68 23.86 4.92
CA TRP A 18 5.99 23.49 4.38
C TRP A 18 6.26 24.12 3.01
N CYS A 19 5.26 24.12 2.12
CA CYS A 19 5.43 24.69 0.78
C CYS A 19 5.57 26.20 0.80
N TYR A 20 4.82 26.90 1.65
CA TYR A 20 4.85 28.37 1.71
C TYR A 20 6.08 28.91 2.44
N SER A 21 6.50 28.23 3.52
CA SER A 21 7.70 28.63 4.25
C SER A 21 8.99 28.37 3.47
N GLY A 22 8.99 27.34 2.62
CA GLY A 22 10.16 26.92 1.85
C GLY A 22 11.37 26.49 2.72
N ARG A 23 11.15 26.32 4.03
CA ARG A 23 12.20 25.96 4.97
C ARG A 23 12.60 24.50 4.86
N VAL A 24 13.86 24.22 5.14
CA VAL A 24 14.31 22.84 5.36
C VAL A 24 13.87 22.39 6.75
N PHE A 25 13.35 21.19 6.87
CA PHE A 25 12.93 20.60 8.15
C PHE A 25 13.62 19.24 8.36
N ASP A 26 13.71 18.84 9.62
CA ASP A 26 14.40 17.61 10.02
C ASP A 26 13.48 16.37 9.97
N ALA A 27 14.10 15.21 10.22
CA ALA A 27 13.38 13.93 10.23
C ALA A 27 12.32 13.84 11.35
N GLN A 28 12.53 14.52 12.48
CA GLN A 28 11.57 14.53 13.58
C GLN A 28 10.33 15.37 13.24
N GLU A 29 10.50 16.44 12.52
CA GLU A 29 9.37 17.20 11.99
C GLU A 29 8.62 16.40 10.91
N ALA A 30 9.31 15.71 10.03
CA ALA A 30 8.69 14.79 9.06
C ALA A 30 7.86 13.70 9.74
N LEU A 31 8.33 13.17 10.89
CA LEU A 31 7.60 12.21 11.71
C LEU A 31 6.35 12.84 12.34
N ARG A 32 6.48 14.02 12.97
CA ARG A 32 5.33 14.74 13.55
C ARG A 32 4.29 15.09 12.50
N GLY A 33 4.73 15.50 11.32
CA GLY A 33 3.86 15.79 10.17
C GLY A 33 3.33 14.55 9.44
N ARG A 34 3.65 13.34 9.91
CA ARG A 34 3.23 12.06 9.31
C ARG A 34 3.72 11.84 7.88
N LEU A 35 4.78 12.53 7.45
CA LEU A 35 5.41 12.28 6.16
C LEU A 35 6.15 10.94 6.16
N VAL A 36 6.73 10.58 7.30
CA VAL A 36 7.36 9.28 7.55
C VAL A 36 6.72 8.61 8.76
N SER A 37 6.72 7.29 8.78
CA SER A 37 6.13 6.49 9.86
C SER A 37 7.11 6.24 11.02
N LYS A 38 8.42 6.33 10.77
CA LYS A 38 9.46 6.03 11.75
C LYS A 38 10.72 6.81 11.43
N VAL A 39 11.44 7.21 12.47
CA VAL A 39 12.79 7.76 12.40
C VAL A 39 13.70 6.90 13.27
N VAL A 40 14.84 6.51 12.71
CA VAL A 40 15.84 5.66 13.37
C VAL A 40 17.23 6.22 13.12
N ASN A 41 18.22 5.74 13.86
CA ASN A 41 19.61 6.08 13.61
C ASN A 41 20.07 5.60 12.22
N ALA A 42 20.99 6.32 11.60
CA ALA A 42 21.43 6.05 10.23
C ALA A 42 22.06 4.65 10.07
N ASP A 43 22.79 4.19 11.08
CA ASP A 43 23.47 2.90 11.12
C ASP A 43 22.50 1.69 11.08
N VAL A 44 21.28 1.87 11.59
CA VAL A 44 20.26 0.81 11.61
C VAL A 44 19.13 0.99 10.56
N LEU A 45 19.16 2.06 9.77
CA LEU A 45 18.06 2.39 8.84
C LEU A 45 17.77 1.25 7.87
N LEU A 46 18.79 0.71 7.22
CA LEU A 46 18.58 -0.37 6.23
C LEU A 46 18.14 -1.67 6.90
N SER A 47 18.65 -1.98 8.09
CA SER A 47 18.22 -3.18 8.82
C SER A 47 16.76 -3.09 9.27
N GLU A 48 16.30 -1.91 9.72
CA GLU A 48 14.90 -1.69 10.10
C GLU A 48 13.96 -1.71 8.87
N ALA A 49 14.38 -1.13 7.75
CA ALA A 49 13.62 -1.23 6.50
C ALA A 49 13.52 -2.69 6.01
N HIS A 50 14.62 -3.44 6.12
CA HIS A 50 14.64 -4.86 5.75
C HIS A 50 13.73 -5.71 6.64
N LYS A 51 13.72 -5.46 7.96
CA LYS A 51 12.80 -6.13 8.90
C LYS A 51 11.34 -5.95 8.47
N LEU A 52 10.93 -4.72 8.16
CA LEU A 52 9.57 -4.45 7.69
C LEU A 52 9.27 -5.16 6.36
N ALA A 53 10.23 -5.17 5.42
CA ALA A 53 10.06 -5.87 4.14
C ALA A 53 9.90 -7.39 4.34
N VAL A 54 10.67 -7.98 5.25
CA VAL A 54 10.57 -9.40 5.63
C VAL A 54 9.22 -9.69 6.30
N GLU A 55 8.78 -8.84 7.22
CA GLU A 55 7.46 -8.96 7.86
C GLU A 55 6.32 -8.96 6.84
N ILE A 56 6.36 -8.03 5.86
CA ILE A 56 5.38 -7.99 4.78
C ILE A 56 5.45 -9.27 3.94
N ARG A 57 6.65 -9.70 3.54
CA ARG A 57 6.86 -10.90 2.73
C ARG A 57 6.31 -12.17 3.41
N ASP A 58 6.56 -12.31 4.70
CA ASP A 58 6.28 -13.54 5.43
C ASP A 58 4.82 -13.65 5.88
N ASN A 59 4.14 -12.52 6.08
CA ASN A 59 2.79 -12.47 6.63
C ASN A 59 1.69 -12.17 5.60
N THR A 60 2.02 -11.92 4.33
CA THR A 60 1.01 -11.46 3.37
C THR A 60 1.05 -12.20 2.04
N ALA A 61 -0.13 -12.33 1.41
CA ALA A 61 -0.26 -12.87 0.07
C ALA A 61 0.17 -11.82 -0.98
N PRO A 62 1.18 -12.09 -1.83
CA PRO A 62 1.77 -11.09 -2.74
C PRO A 62 0.77 -10.41 -3.68
N VAL A 63 -0.15 -11.18 -4.27
CA VAL A 63 -1.17 -10.65 -5.18
C VAL A 63 -2.15 -9.74 -4.42
N SER A 64 -2.52 -10.10 -3.19
CA SER A 64 -3.42 -9.29 -2.37
C SER A 64 -2.83 -7.93 -2.02
N ILE A 65 -1.56 -7.87 -1.57
CA ILE A 65 -0.93 -6.58 -1.25
C ILE A 65 -0.69 -5.71 -2.49
N ALA A 66 -0.41 -6.32 -3.65
CA ALA A 66 -0.30 -5.58 -4.91
C ALA A 66 -1.64 -4.92 -5.28
N LEU A 67 -2.77 -5.63 -5.13
CA LEU A 67 -4.11 -5.08 -5.34
C LEU A 67 -4.44 -4.00 -4.31
N ILE A 68 -4.21 -4.25 -3.00
CA ILE A 68 -4.46 -3.30 -1.92
C ILE A 68 -3.72 -1.99 -2.16
N ARG A 69 -2.44 -2.05 -2.55
CA ARG A 69 -1.66 -0.86 -2.87
C ARG A 69 -2.33 -0.02 -3.95
N GLN A 70 -2.79 -0.63 -5.02
CA GLN A 70 -3.46 0.07 -6.12
C GLN A 70 -4.84 0.60 -5.69
N MET A 71 -5.61 -0.18 -4.95
CA MET A 71 -6.93 0.25 -4.45
C MET A 71 -6.80 1.47 -3.54
N MET A 72 -5.87 1.46 -2.59
CA MET A 72 -5.67 2.59 -1.67
C MET A 72 -5.25 3.87 -2.41
N TRP A 73 -4.22 3.82 -3.26
CA TRP A 73 -3.75 5.01 -3.98
C TRP A 73 -4.77 5.56 -4.98
N ARG A 74 -5.47 4.70 -5.69
CA ARG A 74 -6.47 5.12 -6.67
C ARG A 74 -7.78 5.54 -6.02
N GLY A 75 -8.14 4.92 -4.90
CA GLY A 75 -9.29 5.29 -4.09
C GLY A 75 -9.25 6.75 -3.62
N LEU A 76 -8.07 7.31 -3.39
CA LEU A 76 -7.91 8.74 -3.04
C LEU A 76 -8.37 9.72 -4.13
N GLY A 77 -8.54 9.27 -5.36
CA GLY A 77 -9.02 10.09 -6.48
C GLY A 77 -10.43 9.70 -6.96
N MET A 78 -11.14 8.85 -6.25
CA MET A 78 -12.52 8.47 -6.56
C MET A 78 -13.51 9.48 -5.98
N ASP A 79 -14.55 9.80 -6.73
CA ASP A 79 -15.55 10.79 -6.34
C ASP A 79 -16.55 10.26 -5.32
N HIS A 80 -16.74 8.95 -5.24
CA HIS A 80 -17.70 8.33 -4.36
C HIS A 80 -17.20 6.99 -3.78
N PRO A 81 -17.47 6.69 -2.48
CA PRO A 81 -17.03 5.43 -1.86
C PRO A 81 -17.54 4.15 -2.57
N MET A 82 -18.67 4.23 -3.27
CA MET A 82 -19.21 3.10 -4.02
C MET A 82 -18.28 2.65 -5.16
N GLU A 83 -17.48 3.55 -5.73
CA GLU A 83 -16.49 3.19 -6.76
C GLU A 83 -15.39 2.30 -6.16
N ALA A 84 -14.88 2.67 -4.99
CA ALA A 84 -13.94 1.84 -4.25
C ALA A 84 -14.58 0.50 -3.87
N HIS A 85 -15.81 0.51 -3.34
CA HIS A 85 -16.53 -0.70 -2.95
C HIS A 85 -16.69 -1.71 -4.10
N LYS A 86 -16.96 -1.24 -5.32
CA LYS A 86 -17.04 -2.12 -6.50
C LYS A 86 -15.73 -2.82 -6.81
N VAL A 87 -14.61 -2.12 -6.64
CA VAL A 87 -13.28 -2.70 -6.85
C VAL A 87 -12.92 -3.66 -5.73
N ASP A 88 -13.18 -3.27 -4.48
CA ASP A 88 -12.97 -4.13 -3.30
C ASP A 88 -13.75 -5.44 -3.41
N SER A 89 -15.02 -5.37 -3.81
CA SER A 89 -15.87 -6.56 -3.99
C SER A 89 -15.30 -7.52 -5.04
N ARG A 90 -14.80 -6.99 -6.16
CA ARG A 90 -14.09 -7.81 -7.17
C ARG A 90 -12.82 -8.41 -6.60
N GLY A 91 -12.06 -7.64 -5.81
CA GLY A 91 -10.86 -8.07 -5.12
C GLY A 91 -11.16 -9.25 -4.18
N ILE A 92 -12.11 -9.08 -3.27
CA ILE A 92 -12.52 -10.11 -2.31
C ILE A 92 -12.99 -11.37 -3.04
N TYR A 93 -13.86 -11.22 -4.04
CA TYR A 93 -14.38 -12.36 -4.79
C TYR A 93 -13.27 -13.13 -5.52
N SER A 94 -12.39 -12.45 -6.25
CA SER A 94 -11.33 -13.10 -7.02
C SER A 94 -10.27 -13.74 -6.11
N ARG A 95 -9.88 -13.07 -5.02
CA ARG A 95 -8.90 -13.62 -4.08
C ARG A 95 -9.50 -14.74 -3.23
N GLY A 96 -10.79 -14.68 -2.92
CA GLY A 96 -11.54 -15.75 -2.23
C GLY A 96 -11.51 -17.09 -2.95
N GLN A 97 -11.30 -17.09 -4.27
CA GLN A 97 -11.18 -18.31 -5.09
C GLN A 97 -9.73 -18.73 -5.35
N SER A 98 -8.76 -18.02 -4.81
CA SER A 98 -7.32 -18.26 -5.08
C SER A 98 -6.71 -19.34 -4.19
N GLY A 99 -5.56 -19.86 -4.63
CA GLY A 99 -4.73 -20.74 -3.82
C GLY A 99 -4.23 -20.07 -2.54
N ASP A 100 -4.03 -18.73 -2.57
CA ASP A 100 -3.58 -17.98 -1.40
C ASP A 100 -4.60 -18.02 -0.26
N VAL A 101 -5.91 -17.88 -0.55
CA VAL A 101 -6.94 -17.94 0.49
C VAL A 101 -7.02 -19.33 1.11
N LYS A 102 -6.92 -20.37 0.28
CA LYS A 102 -6.88 -21.75 0.79
C LYS A 102 -5.68 -21.97 1.71
N GLU A 103 -4.50 -21.56 1.27
CA GLU A 103 -3.27 -21.65 2.07
C GLU A 103 -3.39 -20.84 3.38
N GLY A 104 -3.87 -19.61 3.31
CA GLY A 104 -4.03 -18.75 4.49
C GLY A 104 -4.96 -19.38 5.53
N VAL A 105 -6.09 -19.96 5.12
CA VAL A 105 -7.02 -20.65 6.01
C VAL A 105 -6.38 -21.90 6.62
N VAL A 106 -5.76 -22.74 5.82
CA VAL A 106 -5.12 -23.98 6.28
C VAL A 106 -3.97 -23.68 7.25
N ALA A 107 -3.08 -22.77 6.88
CA ALA A 107 -1.97 -22.35 7.74
C ALA A 107 -2.43 -21.79 9.08
N PHE A 108 -3.51 -20.99 9.08
CA PHE A 108 -4.11 -20.46 10.32
C PHE A 108 -4.66 -21.57 11.22
N LEU A 109 -5.39 -22.53 10.67
CA LEU A 109 -5.95 -23.64 11.42
C LEU A 109 -4.86 -24.57 11.99
N GLU A 110 -3.81 -24.81 11.21
CA GLU A 110 -2.65 -25.63 11.57
C GLU A 110 -1.62 -24.89 12.45
N LYS A 111 -1.83 -23.58 12.70
CA LYS A 111 -0.93 -22.72 13.49
C LYS A 111 0.52 -22.74 12.97
N ARG A 112 0.69 -22.73 11.66
CA ARG A 112 1.98 -22.66 10.98
C ARG A 112 2.11 -21.40 10.13
N PRO A 113 3.32 -20.99 9.73
CA PRO A 113 3.51 -19.94 8.74
C PRO A 113 2.84 -20.31 7.41
N ALA A 114 2.20 -19.31 6.77
CA ALA A 114 1.62 -19.48 5.46
C ALA A 114 2.70 -19.44 4.37
N ASN A 115 2.52 -20.24 3.31
CA ASN A 115 3.36 -20.20 2.12
C ASN A 115 2.48 -19.93 0.90
N PHE A 116 2.25 -18.66 0.61
CA PHE A 116 1.33 -18.21 -0.42
C PHE A 116 1.84 -18.58 -1.83
N PRO A 117 1.09 -19.39 -2.61
CA PRO A 117 1.58 -19.89 -3.89
C PRO A 117 1.49 -18.89 -5.04
N ASN A 118 0.60 -17.89 -4.97
CA ASN A 118 0.38 -16.98 -6.10
C ASN A 118 1.49 -15.92 -6.23
N LYS A 119 1.77 -15.54 -7.47
CA LYS A 119 2.79 -14.56 -7.84
C LYS A 119 2.17 -13.35 -8.56
N VAL A 120 2.67 -12.16 -8.27
CA VAL A 120 2.23 -10.93 -8.94
C VAL A 120 2.46 -10.99 -10.47
N SER A 121 3.52 -11.66 -10.92
CA SER A 121 3.87 -11.76 -12.34
C SER A 121 2.93 -12.64 -13.17
N THR A 122 2.21 -13.58 -12.56
CA THR A 122 1.42 -14.59 -13.26
C THR A 122 -0.03 -14.70 -12.81
N ASP A 123 -0.33 -14.30 -11.58
CA ASP A 123 -1.60 -14.64 -10.93
C ASP A 123 -2.46 -13.40 -10.58
N MET A 124 -2.16 -12.26 -11.22
CA MET A 124 -3.04 -11.09 -11.11
C MET A 124 -4.41 -11.39 -11.72
N PRO A 125 -5.52 -10.92 -11.11
CA PRO A 125 -6.85 -11.20 -11.63
C PRO A 125 -7.06 -10.55 -13.00
N ARG A 126 -7.91 -11.17 -13.84
CA ARG A 126 -8.15 -10.73 -15.23
C ARG A 126 -8.67 -9.31 -15.36
N TYR A 127 -9.31 -8.76 -14.32
CA TYR A 127 -9.79 -7.37 -14.33
C TYR A 127 -8.70 -6.36 -13.96
N PHE A 128 -7.49 -6.81 -13.66
CA PHE A 128 -6.36 -5.93 -13.38
C PHE A 128 -5.58 -5.65 -14.69
N PRO A 129 -5.28 -4.39 -15.00
CA PRO A 129 -5.72 -3.17 -14.31
C PRO A 129 -7.20 -2.86 -14.58
N TRP A 130 -7.94 -2.35 -13.60
CA TRP A 130 -9.35 -1.92 -13.75
C TRP A 130 -9.51 -0.46 -14.15
N TRP A 131 -8.42 0.18 -14.50
CA TRP A 131 -8.32 1.58 -14.91
C TRP A 131 -7.68 1.68 -16.27
N ASP A 132 -8.00 2.77 -17.00
CA ASP A 132 -7.31 3.15 -18.21
C ASP A 132 -6.05 3.96 -17.88
N GLU A 133 -4.95 3.71 -18.58
CA GLU A 133 -3.75 4.51 -18.44
C GLU A 133 -3.96 5.89 -19.04
N ARG A 134 -3.71 6.92 -18.24
CA ARG A 134 -3.72 8.30 -18.71
C ARG A 134 -2.44 8.56 -19.49
N LYS A 135 -2.60 8.94 -20.76
CA LYS A 135 -1.47 9.37 -21.57
C LYS A 135 -0.96 10.72 -21.06
N TYR A 136 0.35 10.86 -21.04
CA TYR A 136 0.99 12.17 -20.87
C TYR A 136 0.89 12.87 -22.22
N SER A 137 0.19 14.00 -22.28
CA SER A 137 0.05 14.82 -23.48
C SER A 137 1.28 15.69 -23.72
#